data_afc6617f5ad1bc1888709f807ce16701
#
_entry.id   afc6617f5ad1bc1888709f807ce16701
#
_cell.length_a   1.000
_cell.length_b   1.000
_cell.length_c   1.000
_cell.angle_alpha   90.00
_cell.angle_beta   90.00
_cell.angle_gamma   90.00
#
_symmetry.space_group_name_H-M   'P 1'
#
loop_
_entity.id
_entity.type
_entity.pdbx_description
1 polymer ?
#
loop_
_entity_poly.entity_id
_entity_poly.type
_entity_poly.pdbx_seq_one_letter_code
_entity_poly.pdbx_strand_id
1 'polypeptide(L)'
;DLIHLWNEGEVTYDAFSKSTFNLKAMLLWTISDFPAYGNLAGCNVKGKMGCPLCGKNTDSMWLPNCRKHVYMSHRKGLPSNHSYQSKKSWFDGKAEHGRKGRILTGRNISIMLRNFKNDFGNMKEKGKKRVRTGSVIETSSISESEDSESDEEEEVELDEEELSRWKRRSIFFKLPYWE
;
A
#
# COMPACT_ATOMS: atom_id res chain seq x y z
N ASP A 1 2.07 2.52 -22.32
CA ASP A 1 1.03 1.55 -22.19
C ASP A 1 -0.24 2.10 -21.53
N LEU A 2 -0.50 1.97 -20.20
CA LEU A 2 -1.75 2.48 -19.62
C LEU A 2 -1.92 4.01 -19.76
N ILE A 3 -0.85 4.78 -19.64
CA ILE A 3 -0.86 6.22 -19.82
C ILE A 3 -1.14 6.57 -21.28
N HIS A 4 -0.52 5.87 -22.24
CA HIS A 4 -0.78 6.03 -23.66
C HIS A 4 -2.24 5.71 -24.01
N LEU A 5 -2.76 4.56 -23.52
CA LEU A 5 -4.16 4.20 -23.74
C LEU A 5 -5.16 5.23 -23.18
N TRP A 6 -4.80 5.92 -22.09
CA TRP A 6 -5.63 6.98 -21.52
C TRP A 6 -5.55 8.27 -22.35
N ASN A 7 -4.34 8.75 -22.63
CA ASN A 7 -4.13 10.05 -23.25
C ASN A 7 -4.42 10.02 -24.76
N GLU A 8 -3.83 9.08 -25.47
CA GLU A 8 -3.81 9.00 -26.93
C GLU A 8 -4.81 7.96 -27.44
N GLY A 9 -4.84 6.79 -26.83
CA GLY A 9 -5.60 5.65 -27.28
C GLY A 9 -4.87 4.85 -28.37
N GLU A 10 -5.55 3.81 -28.90
CA GLU A 10 -5.03 2.93 -29.94
C GLU A 10 -6.08 2.74 -31.04
N VAL A 11 -5.66 2.91 -32.29
CA VAL A 11 -6.56 2.71 -33.44
C VAL A 11 -6.91 1.25 -33.56
N THR A 12 -8.17 0.92 -33.36
CA THR A 12 -8.69 -0.44 -33.29
C THR A 12 -9.77 -0.66 -34.37
N TYR A 13 -9.75 -1.81 -35.01
CA TYR A 13 -10.74 -2.20 -36.01
C TYR A 13 -11.92 -2.94 -35.36
N ASP A 14 -13.14 -2.43 -35.57
CA ASP A 14 -14.37 -3.11 -35.20
C ASP A 14 -14.87 -3.98 -36.36
N ALA A 15 -14.83 -5.28 -36.17
CA ALA A 15 -15.23 -6.25 -37.17
C ALA A 15 -16.75 -6.25 -37.43
N PHE A 16 -17.57 -5.79 -36.52
CA PHE A 16 -19.02 -5.73 -36.68
C PHE A 16 -19.43 -4.55 -37.56
N SER A 17 -18.98 -3.34 -37.20
CA SER A 17 -19.29 -2.13 -38.00
C SER A 17 -18.39 -1.98 -39.22
N LYS A 18 -17.33 -2.80 -39.34
CA LYS A 18 -16.28 -2.70 -40.38
C LYS A 18 -15.62 -1.33 -40.45
N SER A 19 -15.47 -0.69 -39.33
CA SER A 19 -14.86 0.63 -39.19
C SER A 19 -13.73 0.65 -38.18
N THR A 20 -12.90 1.68 -38.21
CA THR A 20 -11.87 1.91 -37.19
C THR A 20 -12.34 2.96 -36.22
N PHE A 21 -11.96 2.78 -34.94
CA PHE A 21 -12.19 3.75 -33.88
C PHE A 21 -10.95 3.88 -33.00
N ASN A 22 -10.86 4.93 -32.21
CA ASN A 22 -9.78 5.11 -31.26
C ASN A 22 -10.20 4.53 -29.90
N LEU A 23 -9.62 3.39 -29.52
CA LEU A 23 -9.86 2.74 -28.24
C LEU A 23 -9.09 3.48 -27.15
N LYS A 24 -9.79 4.05 -26.18
CA LYS A 24 -9.21 4.57 -24.93
C LYS A 24 -9.63 3.69 -23.76
N ALA A 25 -8.72 3.48 -22.83
CA ALA A 25 -8.98 2.66 -21.65
C ALA A 25 -8.26 3.20 -20.43
N MET A 26 -8.86 2.93 -19.25
CA MET A 26 -8.27 3.23 -17.95
C MET A 26 -8.39 2.05 -17.02
N LEU A 27 -7.46 1.92 -16.09
CA LEU A 27 -7.53 0.94 -15.02
C LEU A 27 -8.30 1.53 -13.84
N LEU A 28 -9.51 1.03 -13.57
CA LEU A 28 -10.34 1.52 -12.46
C LEU A 28 -9.94 0.90 -11.12
N TRP A 29 -9.75 -0.42 -11.09
CA TRP A 29 -9.32 -1.16 -9.90
C TRP A 29 -8.67 -2.48 -10.28
N THR A 30 -8.02 -3.11 -9.32
CA THR A 30 -7.50 -4.47 -9.44
C THR A 30 -8.16 -5.39 -8.42
N ILE A 31 -8.41 -6.64 -8.80
CA ILE A 31 -8.82 -7.71 -7.88
C ILE A 31 -7.61 -8.61 -7.69
N SER A 32 -7.14 -8.71 -6.45
CA SER A 32 -5.88 -9.40 -6.14
C SER A 32 -6.01 -10.19 -4.84
N ASP A 33 -5.38 -11.35 -4.77
CA ASP A 33 -5.14 -12.02 -3.51
C ASP A 33 -4.14 -11.22 -2.64
N PHE A 34 -3.98 -11.61 -1.38
CA PHE A 34 -3.15 -10.88 -0.45
C PHE A 34 -1.67 -10.75 -0.91
N PRO A 35 -0.99 -11.81 -1.41
CA PRO A 35 0.36 -11.69 -1.94
C PRO A 35 0.45 -10.79 -3.18
N ALA A 36 -0.48 -10.91 -4.13
CA ALA A 36 -0.50 -10.07 -5.32
C ALA A 36 -0.74 -8.60 -4.98
N TYR A 37 -1.63 -8.34 -4.02
CA TYR A 37 -1.87 -6.98 -3.53
C TYR A 37 -0.59 -6.32 -3.00
N GLY A 38 0.18 -7.00 -2.16
CA GLY A 38 1.46 -6.49 -1.68
C GLY A 38 2.49 -6.28 -2.80
N ASN A 39 2.54 -7.19 -3.77
CA ASN A 39 3.43 -7.06 -4.94
C ASN A 39 3.06 -5.86 -5.81
N LEU A 40 1.77 -5.65 -6.08
CA LEU A 40 1.28 -4.51 -6.86
C LEU A 40 1.55 -3.18 -6.15
N ALA A 41 1.40 -3.15 -4.84
CA ALA A 41 1.75 -1.99 -4.02
C ALA A 41 3.25 -1.71 -4.00
N GLY A 42 4.09 -2.72 -4.25
CA GLY A 42 5.55 -2.63 -4.15
C GLY A 42 6.10 -2.95 -2.75
N CYS A 43 5.26 -3.50 -1.88
CA CYS A 43 5.58 -3.84 -0.50
C CYS A 43 6.13 -5.27 -0.36
N ASN A 44 6.82 -5.54 0.73
CA ASN A 44 7.18 -6.89 1.13
C ASN A 44 5.91 -7.69 1.47
N VAL A 45 5.70 -8.83 0.80
CA VAL A 45 4.56 -9.72 1.06
C VAL A 45 4.86 -10.80 2.12
N LYS A 46 6.08 -10.82 2.63
CA LYS A 46 6.55 -11.76 3.65
C LYS A 46 7.13 -11.00 4.84
N GLY A 47 7.09 -11.63 6.02
CA GLY A 47 7.66 -11.06 7.23
C GLY A 47 6.61 -10.48 8.17
N LYS A 48 7.06 -9.79 9.20
CA LYS A 48 6.23 -9.25 10.28
C LYS A 48 5.21 -8.22 9.77
N MET A 49 5.61 -7.37 8.83
CA MET A 49 4.83 -6.23 8.31
C MET A 49 4.39 -6.45 6.85
N GLY A 50 3.85 -7.61 6.52
CA GLY A 50 3.49 -7.94 5.14
C GLY A 50 2.19 -7.30 4.61
N CYS A 51 1.46 -6.55 5.43
CA CYS A 51 0.25 -5.86 5.00
C CYS A 51 0.55 -4.42 4.58
N PRO A 52 0.33 -4.04 3.29
CA PRO A 52 0.57 -2.68 2.82
C PRO A 52 -0.23 -1.60 3.59
N LEU A 53 -1.45 -1.93 4.01
CA LEU A 53 -2.33 -0.99 4.72
C LEU A 53 -2.01 -0.87 6.21
N CYS A 54 -1.72 -2.01 6.87
CA CYS A 54 -1.50 -2.01 8.31
C CYS A 54 -0.08 -1.58 8.69
N GLY A 55 0.88 -1.77 7.80
CA GLY A 55 2.27 -1.41 8.01
C GLY A 55 2.85 -2.01 9.30
N LYS A 56 3.49 -1.18 10.09
CA LYS A 56 4.04 -1.54 11.40
C LYS A 56 2.98 -2.02 12.40
N ASN A 57 1.73 -1.63 12.19
CA ASN A 57 0.58 -2.04 13.02
C ASN A 57 0.02 -3.42 12.62
N THR A 58 0.70 -4.16 11.75
CA THR A 58 0.27 -5.51 11.36
C THR A 58 0.41 -6.46 12.55
N ASP A 59 -0.71 -6.97 13.05
CA ASP A 59 -0.71 -8.01 14.08
C ASP A 59 -0.20 -9.32 13.49
N SER A 60 1.02 -9.69 13.82
CA SER A 60 1.65 -10.89 13.32
C SER A 60 2.29 -11.73 14.43
N MET A 61 2.30 -13.04 14.24
CA MET A 61 2.95 -14.00 15.11
C MET A 61 3.91 -14.87 14.30
N TRP A 62 5.11 -15.07 14.84
CA TRP A 62 6.08 -15.99 14.25
C TRP A 62 5.77 -17.43 14.64
N LEU A 63 5.67 -18.32 13.66
CA LEU A 63 5.52 -19.76 13.86
C LEU A 63 6.88 -20.45 13.68
N PRO A 64 7.54 -20.89 14.78
CA PRO A 64 8.90 -21.42 14.69
C PRO A 64 8.99 -22.70 13.85
N ASN A 65 8.04 -23.62 13.97
CA ASN A 65 8.02 -24.88 13.24
C ASN A 65 7.81 -24.69 11.73
N CYS A 66 7.02 -23.69 11.35
CA CYS A 66 6.74 -23.36 9.94
C CYS A 66 7.68 -22.30 9.36
N ARG A 67 8.52 -21.69 10.20
CA ARG A 67 9.45 -20.59 9.83
C ARG A 67 8.77 -19.47 9.05
N LYS A 68 7.58 -19.05 9.48
CA LYS A 68 6.81 -17.99 8.82
C LYS A 68 6.03 -17.15 9.82
N HIS A 69 5.72 -15.93 9.41
CA HIS A 69 4.73 -15.10 10.10
C HIS A 69 3.32 -15.47 9.66
N VAL A 70 2.39 -15.43 10.59
CA VAL A 70 0.95 -15.47 10.34
C VAL A 70 0.33 -14.20 10.89
N TYR A 71 -0.71 -13.72 10.23
CA TYR A 71 -1.38 -12.48 10.60
C TYR A 71 -2.61 -12.80 11.43
N MET A 72 -2.71 -12.12 12.57
CA MET A 72 -3.64 -12.45 13.64
C MET A 72 -4.61 -11.29 13.88
N SER A 73 -5.42 -11.44 14.93
CA SER A 73 -6.25 -10.36 15.49
C SER A 73 -7.29 -9.76 14.54
N HIS A 74 -7.79 -10.55 13.58
CA HIS A 74 -8.81 -10.10 12.62
C HIS A 74 -10.08 -9.59 13.30
N ARG A 75 -10.40 -10.09 14.51
CA ARG A 75 -11.54 -9.63 15.30
C ARG A 75 -11.48 -8.16 15.72
N LYS A 76 -10.28 -7.57 15.79
CA LYS A 76 -10.10 -6.12 16.02
C LYS A 76 -10.74 -5.25 14.93
N GLY A 77 -10.92 -5.80 13.72
CA GLY A 77 -11.55 -5.11 12.61
C GLY A 77 -13.08 -5.10 12.64
N LEU A 78 -13.69 -5.86 13.56
CA LEU A 78 -15.14 -5.90 13.73
C LEU A 78 -15.65 -4.65 14.48
N PRO A 79 -16.90 -4.24 14.25
CA PRO A 79 -17.52 -3.16 15.02
C PRO A 79 -17.42 -3.40 16.53
N SER A 80 -17.31 -2.33 17.30
CA SER A 80 -17.35 -2.40 18.77
C SER A 80 -18.61 -3.14 19.23
N ASN A 81 -18.47 -4.02 20.21
CA ASN A 81 -19.54 -4.88 20.73
C ASN A 81 -20.03 -6.00 19.80
N HIS A 82 -19.33 -6.31 18.73
CA HIS A 82 -19.66 -7.47 17.92
C HIS A 82 -19.53 -8.77 18.72
N SER A 83 -20.54 -9.67 18.62
CA SER A 83 -20.62 -10.91 19.43
C SER A 83 -19.37 -11.78 19.34
N TYR A 84 -18.66 -11.80 18.22
CA TYR A 84 -17.42 -12.57 18.03
C TYR A 84 -16.23 -12.03 18.81
N GLN A 85 -16.24 -10.77 19.24
CA GLN A 85 -15.18 -10.22 20.07
C GLN A 85 -15.19 -10.89 21.47
N SER A 86 -16.35 -11.19 22.00
CA SER A 86 -16.51 -11.82 23.32
C SER A 86 -16.54 -13.36 23.31
N LYS A 87 -16.76 -14.00 22.14
CA LYS A 87 -16.84 -15.46 22.02
C LYS A 87 -15.46 -16.12 22.16
N LYS A 88 -15.16 -16.53 23.41
CA LYS A 88 -13.89 -17.20 23.73
C LYS A 88 -13.77 -18.61 23.15
N SER A 89 -14.86 -19.40 23.19
CA SER A 89 -14.89 -20.81 22.83
C SER A 89 -14.64 -21.10 21.33
N TRP A 90 -14.85 -20.11 20.47
CA TRP A 90 -14.67 -20.25 19.03
C TRP A 90 -13.28 -19.84 18.57
N PHE A 91 -12.47 -19.32 19.45
CA PHE A 91 -11.14 -18.83 19.19
C PHE A 91 -10.17 -19.39 20.24
N ASP A 92 -9.06 -18.75 20.44
CA ASP A 92 -7.95 -19.16 21.32
C ASP A 92 -8.25 -19.08 22.84
N GLY A 93 -9.51 -19.14 23.24
CA GLY A 93 -9.95 -19.03 24.63
C GLY A 93 -9.97 -17.60 25.19
N LYS A 94 -9.64 -16.61 24.37
CA LYS A 94 -9.53 -15.20 24.77
C LYS A 94 -10.60 -14.34 24.10
N ALA A 95 -11.09 -13.34 24.82
CA ALA A 95 -11.87 -12.26 24.24
C ALA A 95 -10.92 -11.27 23.53
N GLU A 96 -11.38 -10.66 22.45
CA GLU A 96 -10.63 -9.63 21.73
C GLU A 96 -11.32 -8.26 21.91
N HIS A 97 -10.75 -7.42 22.73
CA HIS A 97 -11.24 -6.07 22.98
C HIS A 97 -10.32 -4.98 22.40
N GLY A 98 -9.28 -5.40 21.68
CA GLY A 98 -8.37 -4.47 21.03
C GLY A 98 -9.05 -3.69 19.90
N ARG A 99 -8.55 -2.50 19.64
CA ARG A 99 -8.96 -1.70 18.48
C ARG A 99 -8.05 -2.01 17.31
N LYS A 100 -8.61 -1.93 16.10
CA LYS A 100 -7.81 -1.99 14.89
C LYS A 100 -6.82 -0.83 14.87
N GLY A 101 -5.56 -1.12 14.56
CA GLY A 101 -4.55 -0.11 14.35
C GLY A 101 -4.90 0.83 13.17
N ARG A 102 -4.29 2.00 13.15
CA ARG A 102 -4.45 2.96 12.05
C ARG A 102 -4.08 2.27 10.72
N ILE A 103 -4.91 2.48 9.72
CA ILE A 103 -4.69 1.99 8.36
C ILE A 103 -4.09 3.13 7.55
N LEU A 104 -3.03 2.84 6.79
CA LEU A 104 -2.46 3.77 5.84
C LEU A 104 -3.40 3.98 4.67
N THR A 105 -3.68 5.22 4.32
CA THR A 105 -4.40 5.57 3.10
C THR A 105 -3.47 5.52 1.89
N GLY A 106 -4.02 5.45 0.67
CA GLY A 106 -3.23 5.55 -0.55
C GLY A 106 -2.43 6.85 -0.62
N ARG A 107 -3.02 7.97 -0.15
CA ARG A 107 -2.36 9.28 -0.04
C ARG A 107 -1.15 9.23 0.91
N ASN A 108 -1.32 8.65 2.12
CA ASN A 108 -0.21 8.49 3.07
C ASN A 108 0.96 7.71 2.43
N ILE A 109 0.65 6.59 1.75
CA ILE A 109 1.65 5.77 1.08
C ILE A 109 2.31 6.53 -0.07
N SER A 110 1.55 7.28 -0.87
CA SER A 110 2.09 8.07 -1.98
C SER A 110 3.05 9.15 -1.50
N ILE A 111 2.69 9.86 -0.43
CA ILE A 111 3.55 10.88 0.20
C ILE A 111 4.83 10.23 0.73
N MET A 112 4.70 9.15 1.49
CA MET A 112 5.83 8.41 2.06
C MET A 112 6.81 7.92 0.99
N LEU A 113 6.30 7.47 -0.16
CA LEU A 113 7.10 6.95 -1.27
C LEU A 113 7.46 8.01 -2.31
N ARG A 114 7.17 9.29 -2.10
CA ARG A 114 7.40 10.36 -3.10
C ARG A 114 8.85 10.37 -3.61
N ASN A 115 9.82 10.25 -2.69
CA ASN A 115 11.24 10.28 -3.00
C ASN A 115 11.86 8.89 -3.17
N PHE A 116 11.04 7.84 -3.15
CA PHE A 116 11.52 6.47 -3.29
C PHE A 116 11.98 6.21 -4.73
N LYS A 117 13.25 5.86 -4.90
CA LYS A 117 13.84 5.54 -6.21
C LYS A 117 13.79 4.04 -6.46
N ASN A 118 13.13 3.66 -7.55
CA ASN A 118 13.13 2.27 -8.01
C ASN A 118 14.46 1.95 -8.68
N ASP A 119 15.14 0.89 -8.23
CA ASP A 119 16.38 0.38 -8.82
C ASP A 119 16.18 -0.84 -9.72
N PHE A 120 15.01 -1.48 -9.64
CA PHE A 120 14.62 -2.66 -10.43
C PHE A 120 15.68 -3.78 -10.47
N GLY A 121 16.45 -3.92 -9.40
CA GLY A 121 17.51 -4.91 -9.30
C GLY A 121 18.83 -4.52 -9.96
N ASN A 122 18.95 -3.30 -10.47
CA ASN A 122 20.20 -2.75 -11.02
C ASN A 122 21.18 -2.27 -9.93
N MET A 123 20.95 -2.62 -8.68
CA MET A 123 21.93 -2.35 -7.62
C MET A 123 23.22 -3.12 -7.92
N LYS A 124 24.22 -2.41 -8.42
CA LYS A 124 25.61 -2.85 -8.26
C LYS A 124 25.80 -3.10 -6.77
N GLU A 125 26.26 -4.28 -6.39
CA GLU A 125 26.58 -4.64 -5.01
C GLU A 125 27.47 -3.56 -4.38
N LYS A 126 26.83 -2.58 -3.77
CA LYS A 126 27.53 -1.68 -2.84
C LYS A 126 27.65 -2.47 -1.55
N GLY A 127 28.87 -2.89 -1.27
CA GLY A 127 29.23 -3.62 -0.07
C GLY A 127 28.56 -3.00 1.16
N LYS A 128 28.09 -3.87 2.07
CA LYS A 128 27.45 -3.55 3.35
C LYS A 128 28.21 -2.47 4.12
N LYS A 129 27.96 -1.20 3.82
CA LYS A 129 28.24 -0.09 4.73
C LYS A 129 26.89 0.46 5.17
N ARG A 130 26.53 0.16 6.42
CA ARG A 130 25.49 0.89 7.15
C ARG A 130 25.89 2.37 7.17
N VAL A 131 25.35 3.14 6.28
CA VAL A 131 25.43 4.59 6.35
C VAL A 131 24.21 5.08 7.11
N ARG A 132 24.43 5.52 8.35
CA ARG A 132 23.53 6.41 9.04
C ARG A 132 23.57 7.74 8.30
N THR A 133 22.52 8.05 7.59
CA THR A 133 22.36 9.39 7.02
C THR A 133 20.98 9.89 7.41
N GLY A 134 20.97 10.76 8.43
CA GLY A 134 19.85 11.65 8.67
C GLY A 134 19.80 12.63 7.51
N SER A 135 18.75 12.61 6.72
CA SER A 135 18.45 13.67 5.74
C SER A 135 17.25 14.45 6.26
N VAL A 136 17.54 15.65 6.71
CA VAL A 136 16.55 16.71 6.93
C VAL A 136 15.94 17.03 5.57
N ILE A 137 14.64 16.84 5.40
CA ILE A 137 13.91 17.23 4.20
C ILE A 137 13.25 18.57 4.49
N GLU A 138 13.73 19.62 3.79
CA GLU A 138 13.12 20.93 3.78
C GLU A 138 11.69 20.83 3.17
N THR A 139 10.73 21.28 3.96
CA THR A 139 9.32 21.45 3.56
C THR A 139 9.19 22.67 2.68
N SER A 140 8.98 22.48 1.39
CA SER A 140 8.47 23.55 0.52
C SER A 140 6.94 23.55 0.55
N SER A 141 6.39 24.64 1.03
CA SER A 141 4.97 24.98 1.08
C SER A 141 4.35 25.01 -0.32
N ILE A 142 3.26 24.31 -0.51
CA ILE A 142 2.38 24.42 -1.68
C ILE A 142 1.01 24.87 -1.19
N SER A 143 0.53 25.96 -1.80
CA SER A 143 -0.68 26.69 -1.55
C SER A 143 -1.96 25.89 -1.72
N GLU A 144 -2.92 26.28 -0.92
CA GLU A 144 -4.26 25.76 -0.66
C GLU A 144 -5.20 25.88 -1.86
N SER A 145 -6.05 24.87 -2.04
CA SER A 145 -7.41 25.06 -2.54
C SER A 145 -8.36 24.33 -1.58
N GLU A 146 -9.25 25.12 -0.99
CA GLU A 146 -10.23 24.74 0.01
C GLU A 146 -11.30 23.81 -0.60
N ASP A 147 -11.44 22.60 -0.01
CA ASP A 147 -12.74 21.95 0.12
C ASP A 147 -12.75 21.21 1.47
N SER A 148 -13.71 21.63 2.28
CA SER A 148 -13.85 21.33 3.69
C SER A 148 -14.41 19.92 3.93
N GLU A 149 -13.57 18.96 4.25
CA GLU A 149 -13.87 17.89 5.19
C GLU A 149 -12.73 17.84 6.20
N SER A 150 -13.07 17.98 7.47
CA SER A 150 -12.15 18.03 8.60
C SER A 150 -11.48 16.67 8.84
N ASP A 151 -10.54 16.30 8.01
CA ASP A 151 -9.51 15.33 8.35
C ASP A 151 -8.32 16.13 8.91
N GLU A 152 -8.12 16.04 10.21
CA GLU A 152 -6.93 16.57 10.87
C GLU A 152 -5.72 16.02 10.12
N GLU A 153 -4.98 16.89 9.47
CA GLU A 153 -3.73 16.56 8.78
C GLU A 153 -2.66 16.19 9.83
N GLU A 154 -2.72 14.95 10.35
CA GLU A 154 -1.61 14.41 11.10
C GLU A 154 -0.41 14.28 10.16
N GLU A 155 0.65 15.04 10.43
CA GLU A 155 1.96 14.89 9.78
C GLU A 155 2.37 13.41 9.82
N VAL A 156 2.54 12.81 8.65
CA VAL A 156 3.02 11.45 8.53
C VAL A 156 4.51 11.46 8.79
N GLU A 157 4.88 11.27 10.06
CA GLU A 157 6.27 11.09 10.45
C GLU A 157 6.87 9.92 9.66
N LEU A 158 7.93 10.20 8.90
CA LEU A 158 8.61 9.21 8.07
C LEU A 158 9.37 8.25 8.97
N ASP A 159 8.79 7.07 9.22
CA ASP A 159 9.37 6.00 10.00
C ASP A 159 10.27 5.13 9.09
N GLU A 160 11.57 5.07 9.42
CA GLU A 160 12.54 4.26 8.66
C GLU A 160 12.16 2.77 8.65
N GLU A 161 11.55 2.25 9.72
CA GLU A 161 11.07 0.88 9.79
C GLU A 161 9.93 0.66 8.80
N GLU A 162 9.01 1.62 8.69
CA GLU A 162 7.91 1.58 7.72
C GLU A 162 8.43 1.64 6.28
N LEU A 163 9.44 2.47 5.99
CA LEU A 163 10.05 2.54 4.66
C LEU A 163 10.80 1.26 4.29
N SER A 164 11.42 0.58 5.23
CA SER A 164 12.22 -0.62 4.98
C SER A 164 11.45 -1.78 4.38
N ARG A 165 10.13 -1.82 4.55
CA ARG A 165 9.24 -2.84 3.98
C ARG A 165 8.91 -2.62 2.51
N TRP A 166 9.15 -1.44 1.97
CA TRP A 166 8.90 -1.12 0.57
C TRP A 166 10.09 -1.47 -0.29
N LYS A 167 9.85 -2.25 -1.34
CA LYS A 167 10.88 -2.66 -2.31
C LYS A 167 10.91 -1.76 -3.52
N ARG A 168 9.75 -1.18 -3.86
CA ARG A 168 9.58 -0.29 -5.01
C ARG A 168 8.36 0.60 -4.80
N ARG A 169 8.36 1.72 -5.47
CA ARG A 169 7.16 2.53 -5.65
C ARG A 169 6.37 1.95 -6.82
N SER A 170 5.10 1.63 -6.60
CA SER A 170 4.23 1.12 -7.66
C SER A 170 4.09 2.12 -8.81
N ILE A 171 4.02 1.60 -10.03
CA ILE A 171 3.75 2.41 -11.23
C ILE A 171 2.36 3.03 -11.19
N PHE A 172 1.42 2.45 -10.45
CA PHE A 172 0.06 2.96 -10.33
C PHE A 172 -0.02 4.35 -9.69
N PHE A 173 0.92 4.71 -8.83
CA PHE A 173 1.04 6.08 -8.30
C PHE A 173 1.41 7.14 -9.36
N LYS A 174 1.62 6.76 -10.61
CA LYS A 174 1.92 7.65 -11.72
C LYS A 174 0.78 7.75 -12.74
N LEU A 175 -0.32 7.05 -12.51
CA LEU A 175 -1.45 7.08 -13.43
C LEU A 175 -2.21 8.41 -13.28
N PRO A 176 -2.38 9.18 -14.35
CA PRO A 176 -2.86 10.56 -14.29
C PRO A 176 -4.35 10.71 -13.94
N TYR A 177 -5.06 9.58 -13.89
CA TYR A 177 -6.50 9.54 -13.61
C TYR A 177 -6.83 8.99 -12.21
N TRP A 178 -5.83 8.89 -11.33
CA TRP A 178 -5.98 8.44 -9.94
C TRP A 178 -5.57 9.51 -8.93
N GLU A 179 -5.58 10.77 -9.35
CA GLU A 179 -5.36 11.93 -8.48
C GLU A 179 -6.64 12.32 -7.73
#